data_df81bb02f798b51e5f4957f9defa757d
#
_entry.id   df81bb02f798b51e5f4957f9defa757d
#
_cell.length_a   1.000
_cell.length_b   1.000
_cell.length_c   1.000
_cell.angle_alpha   90.00
_cell.angle_beta   90.00
_cell.angle_gamma   90.00
#
_symmetry.space_group_name_H-M   'P 1'
#
loop_
_entity.id
_entity.type
_entity.pdbx_description
1 polymer ?
#
loop_
_entity_poly.entity_id
_entity_poly.type
_entity_poly.pdbx_seq_one_letter_code
_entity_poly.pdbx_strand_id
1 'polypeptide(L)'
;VEVANSLDLDHHCWTLDENVFWKRLPSLSWAGEDLDLTVLFFQPLFEQMSKEVKVGICGQGADEIHAGYPRHGNLSGHSNLVSQRLNLIDHPIAENLSSGLLLDNDIIGPGQPWTAPPPKVEDVFCNLENTLNFEMSRGQLTNFQLRLVDRHSMSHGLEVRVPFLSRQHLELSSKLPMDWRFKQGHMEKRALREAAALTNLPRNIVSRPKLPAGTATSPGLINSIINELKP
;
A
#
# COMPACT_ATOMS: atom_id res chain seq x y z
N VAL A 1 8.02 16.37 10.45
CA VAL A 1 8.39 17.48 11.35
C VAL A 1 7.15 18.16 11.90
N GLU A 2 6.27 18.77 11.09
CA GLU A 2 5.12 19.56 11.55
C GLU A 2 4.19 18.76 12.49
N VAL A 3 3.79 17.56 12.10
CA VAL A 3 2.94 16.68 12.92
C VAL A 3 3.63 16.30 14.24
N ALA A 4 4.90 15.95 14.17
CA ALA A 4 5.66 15.59 15.36
C ALA A 4 5.75 16.77 16.34
N ASN A 5 6.02 17.98 15.83
CA ASN A 5 6.04 19.19 16.65
C ASN A 5 4.66 19.51 17.25
N SER A 6 3.58 19.36 16.48
CA SER A 6 2.23 19.67 16.96
C SER A 6 1.70 18.68 18.02
N LEU A 7 2.25 17.47 18.04
CA LEU A 7 1.86 16.41 18.97
C LEU A 7 2.94 16.15 20.05
N ASP A 8 3.98 16.97 20.10
CA ASP A 8 5.12 16.84 21.02
C ASP A 8 5.74 15.44 21.00
N LEU A 9 5.99 14.93 19.76
CA LEU A 9 6.56 13.61 19.56
C LEU A 9 8.07 13.69 19.34
N ASP A 10 8.80 12.75 19.90
CA ASP A 10 10.19 12.50 19.54
C ASP A 10 10.26 12.02 18.10
N HIS A 11 10.98 12.78 17.25
CA HIS A 11 10.94 12.61 15.80
C HIS A 11 12.31 12.30 15.23
N HIS A 12 12.48 11.10 14.75
CA HIS A 12 13.68 10.67 14.02
C HIS A 12 13.43 10.79 12.50
N CYS A 13 14.39 11.38 11.81
CA CYS A 13 14.34 11.55 10.35
C CYS A 13 15.61 10.99 9.73
N TRP A 14 15.46 10.12 8.73
CA TRP A 14 16.58 9.58 7.97
C TRP A 14 16.42 9.94 6.50
N THR A 15 17.53 10.35 5.89
CA THR A 15 17.60 10.57 4.45
C THR A 15 18.22 9.35 3.78
N LEU A 16 17.55 8.82 2.76
CA LEU A 16 18.07 7.74 1.94
C LEU A 16 18.99 8.33 0.86
N ASP A 17 20.23 7.86 0.83
CA ASP A 17 21.19 8.17 -0.22
C ASP A 17 21.06 7.11 -1.34
N GLU A 18 21.09 7.53 -2.61
CA GLU A 18 21.06 6.65 -3.78
C GLU A 18 22.16 5.58 -3.74
N ASN A 19 23.38 5.95 -3.33
CA ASN A 19 24.50 5.01 -3.24
C ASN A 19 24.32 3.93 -2.18
N VAL A 20 23.67 4.28 -1.07
CA VAL A 20 23.32 3.30 -0.02
C VAL A 20 22.25 2.33 -0.54
N PHE A 21 21.37 2.83 -1.37
CA PHE A 21 20.28 2.09 -1.93
C PHE A 21 20.72 0.93 -2.84
N TRP A 22 21.60 1.19 -3.81
CA TRP A 22 22.14 0.17 -4.72
C TRP A 22 22.77 -1.00 -3.97
N LYS A 23 23.49 -0.71 -2.89
CA LYS A 23 24.11 -1.72 -2.06
C LYS A 23 23.12 -2.59 -1.31
N ARG A 24 21.88 -2.11 -1.13
CA ARG A 24 20.82 -2.81 -0.42
C ARG A 24 19.92 -3.67 -1.30
N LEU A 25 19.96 -3.51 -2.61
CA LEU A 25 19.10 -4.26 -3.54
C LEU A 25 19.13 -5.78 -3.32
N PRO A 26 20.28 -6.45 -3.16
CA PRO A 26 20.27 -7.88 -2.88
C PRO A 26 19.56 -8.26 -1.58
N SER A 27 19.77 -7.48 -0.52
CA SER A 27 19.12 -7.71 0.79
C SER A 27 17.61 -7.43 0.72
N LEU A 28 17.21 -6.44 -0.06
CA LEU A 28 15.81 -6.11 -0.30
C LEU A 28 15.09 -7.23 -1.02
N SER A 29 15.66 -7.70 -2.12
CA SER A 29 15.10 -8.81 -2.89
C SER A 29 15.07 -10.10 -2.07
N TRP A 30 16.09 -10.37 -1.28
CA TRP A 30 16.15 -11.54 -0.41
C TRP A 30 15.07 -11.48 0.70
N ALA A 31 14.97 -10.37 1.41
CA ALA A 31 14.01 -10.21 2.51
C ALA A 31 12.56 -10.17 2.01
N GLY A 32 12.30 -9.41 0.96
CA GLY A 32 10.95 -9.24 0.39
C GLY A 32 10.49 -10.40 -0.47
N GLU A 33 11.42 -11.23 -0.96
CA GLU A 33 11.18 -12.21 -2.04
C GLU A 33 10.55 -11.55 -3.27
N ASP A 34 10.92 -10.31 -3.51
CA ASP A 34 10.33 -9.44 -4.50
C ASP A 34 11.33 -8.33 -4.87
N LEU A 35 11.14 -7.65 -5.98
CA LEU A 35 11.90 -6.48 -6.40
C LEU A 35 10.97 -5.33 -6.75
N ASP A 36 10.23 -4.82 -5.75
CA ASP A 36 9.45 -3.62 -5.93
C ASP A 36 10.26 -2.38 -5.51
N LEU A 37 10.69 -1.63 -6.51
CA LEU A 37 11.48 -0.41 -6.33
C LEU A 37 10.70 0.71 -5.64
N THR A 38 9.38 0.66 -5.62
CA THR A 38 8.54 1.72 -5.04
C THR A 38 8.46 1.69 -3.52
N VAL A 39 8.89 0.58 -2.91
CA VAL A 39 8.77 0.34 -1.47
C VAL A 39 10.10 0.10 -0.77
N LEU A 40 11.18 0.32 -1.47
CA LEU A 40 12.54 0.06 -1.02
C LEU A 40 12.95 0.86 0.23
N PHE A 41 12.26 1.94 0.54
CA PHE A 41 12.48 2.74 1.75
C PHE A 41 12.11 2.00 3.04
N PHE A 42 11.29 0.95 2.99
CA PHE A 42 10.87 0.23 4.18
C PHE A 42 12.03 -0.46 4.87
N GLN A 43 12.89 -1.15 4.15
CA GLN A 43 13.96 -1.92 4.77
C GLN A 43 14.93 -1.05 5.58
N PRO A 44 15.52 0.03 5.03
CA PRO A 44 16.39 0.90 5.82
C PRO A 44 15.67 1.61 6.96
N LEU A 45 14.38 1.92 6.81
CA LEU A 45 13.56 2.48 7.87
C LEU A 45 13.42 1.47 9.02
N PHE A 46 13.04 0.24 8.72
CA PHE A 46 12.86 -0.80 9.74
C PHE A 46 14.18 -1.20 10.40
N GLU A 47 15.29 -1.20 9.67
CA GLU A 47 16.61 -1.38 10.23
C GLU A 47 16.93 -0.31 11.31
N GLN A 48 16.62 0.95 11.03
CA GLN A 48 16.87 2.01 12.03
C GLN A 48 15.92 1.88 13.21
N MET A 49 14.63 1.65 12.95
CA MET A 49 13.64 1.49 14.02
C MET A 49 13.99 0.31 14.94
N SER A 50 14.47 -0.80 14.42
CA SER A 50 14.80 -2.00 15.21
C SER A 50 15.94 -1.80 16.22
N LYS A 51 16.74 -0.77 16.06
CA LYS A 51 17.79 -0.39 17.01
C LYS A 51 17.23 0.24 18.29
N GLU A 52 16.07 0.91 18.17
CA GLU A 52 15.46 1.68 19.24
C GLU A 52 14.25 0.95 19.86
N VAL A 53 13.48 0.24 19.05
CA VAL A 53 12.23 -0.39 19.49
C VAL A 53 12.11 -1.82 18.97
N LYS A 54 11.31 -2.63 19.67
CA LYS A 54 10.97 -4.00 19.26
C LYS A 54 9.64 -4.10 18.54
N VAL A 55 8.78 -3.10 18.70
CA VAL A 55 7.45 -3.05 18.11
C VAL A 55 7.25 -1.68 17.45
N GLY A 56 6.87 -1.67 16.19
CA GLY A 56 6.46 -0.50 15.43
C GLY A 56 4.96 -0.50 15.13
N ILE A 57 4.42 0.67 14.79
CA ILE A 57 3.03 0.83 14.33
C ILE A 57 3.05 1.38 12.91
N CYS A 58 2.22 0.80 12.05
CA CYS A 58 2.12 1.17 10.64
C CYS A 58 0.67 1.49 10.25
N GLY A 59 0.51 2.41 9.30
CA GLY A 59 -0.78 2.86 8.77
C GLY A 59 -1.38 1.98 7.67
N GLN A 60 -0.87 0.78 7.44
CA GLN A 60 -1.40 -0.12 6.41
C GLN A 60 -2.85 -0.51 6.67
N GLY A 61 -3.60 -0.69 5.59
CA GLY A 61 -5.04 -0.98 5.61
C GLY A 61 -5.93 0.26 5.57
N ALA A 62 -5.41 1.44 5.90
CA ALA A 62 -6.21 2.66 5.89
C ALA A 62 -6.71 3.07 4.50
N ASP A 63 -5.93 2.83 3.46
CA ASP A 63 -6.30 3.14 2.08
C ASP A 63 -7.35 2.15 1.54
N GLU A 64 -7.19 0.89 1.83
CA GLU A 64 -8.08 -0.18 1.39
C GLU A 64 -9.43 -0.13 2.11
N ILE A 65 -9.44 0.17 3.40
CA ILE A 65 -10.67 0.26 4.18
C ILE A 65 -11.44 1.55 3.86
N HIS A 66 -10.74 2.67 3.69
CA HIS A 66 -11.34 3.99 3.56
C HIS A 66 -11.22 4.62 2.17
N ALA A 67 -10.94 3.81 1.14
CA ALA A 67 -10.84 4.24 -0.26
C ALA A 67 -9.84 5.39 -0.46
N GLY A 68 -8.61 5.21 0.00
CA GLY A 68 -7.57 6.25 -0.01
C GLY A 68 -6.76 6.37 -1.29
N TYR A 69 -6.83 5.40 -2.21
CA TYR A 69 -6.04 5.44 -3.42
C TYR A 69 -6.68 6.29 -4.53
N PRO A 70 -5.87 6.99 -5.35
CA PRO A 70 -6.40 7.77 -6.48
C PRO A 70 -7.25 6.95 -7.46
N ARG A 71 -6.94 5.66 -7.64
CA ARG A 71 -7.71 4.75 -8.50
C ARG A 71 -9.17 4.58 -8.07
N HIS A 72 -9.47 4.72 -6.79
CA HIS A 72 -10.85 4.63 -6.28
C HIS A 72 -11.76 5.73 -6.83
N GLY A 73 -11.18 6.85 -7.29
CA GLY A 73 -11.90 7.91 -7.97
C GLY A 73 -12.12 7.66 -9.47
N ASN A 74 -11.48 6.65 -10.06
CA ASN A 74 -11.58 6.32 -11.49
C ASN A 74 -11.44 4.81 -11.72
N LEU A 75 -12.42 4.05 -11.27
CA LEU A 75 -12.40 2.59 -11.34
C LEU A 75 -12.38 2.08 -12.79
N SER A 76 -13.11 2.71 -13.69
CA SER A 76 -13.12 2.31 -15.10
C SER A 76 -11.77 2.52 -15.78
N GLY A 77 -11.13 3.65 -15.52
CA GLY A 77 -9.78 3.91 -16.02
C GLY A 77 -8.76 2.92 -15.45
N HIS A 78 -8.88 2.59 -14.17
CA HIS A 78 -8.01 1.59 -13.53
C HIS A 78 -8.26 0.18 -14.09
N SER A 79 -9.51 -0.23 -14.24
CA SER A 79 -9.90 -1.50 -14.86
C SER A 79 -9.28 -1.66 -16.27
N ASN A 80 -9.38 -0.62 -17.09
CA ASN A 80 -8.77 -0.60 -18.42
C ASN A 80 -7.24 -0.74 -18.37
N LEU A 81 -6.59 -0.03 -17.45
CA LEU A 81 -5.13 -0.12 -17.26
C LEU A 81 -4.70 -1.54 -16.86
N VAL A 82 -5.40 -2.14 -15.90
CA VAL A 82 -5.13 -3.51 -15.47
C VAL A 82 -5.33 -4.50 -16.61
N SER A 83 -6.44 -4.41 -17.35
CA SER A 83 -6.70 -5.26 -18.51
C SER A 83 -5.62 -5.12 -19.58
N GLN A 84 -5.14 -3.90 -19.84
CA GLN A 84 -4.03 -3.67 -20.78
C GLN A 84 -2.74 -4.34 -20.30
N ARG A 85 -2.41 -4.23 -19.00
CA ARG A 85 -1.23 -4.88 -18.42
C ARG A 85 -1.31 -6.40 -18.52
N LEU A 86 -2.47 -6.99 -18.24
CA LEU A 86 -2.70 -8.42 -18.38
C LEU A 86 -2.46 -8.91 -19.82
N ASN A 87 -2.92 -8.13 -20.80
CA ASN A 87 -2.76 -8.45 -22.22
C ASN A 87 -1.29 -8.34 -22.71
N LEU A 88 -0.41 -7.66 -21.97
CA LEU A 88 1.02 -7.57 -22.30
C LEU A 88 1.81 -8.81 -21.85
N ILE A 89 1.19 -9.70 -21.09
CA ILE A 89 1.87 -10.89 -20.57
C ILE A 89 1.68 -12.01 -21.57
N ASP A 90 2.70 -12.21 -22.37
CA ASP A 90 2.79 -13.31 -23.32
C ASP A 90 3.39 -14.56 -22.65
N HIS A 91 2.58 -15.21 -21.80
CA HIS A 91 2.99 -16.44 -21.15
C HIS A 91 1.81 -17.42 -21.06
N PRO A 92 2.01 -18.72 -21.39
CA PRO A 92 0.95 -19.72 -21.33
C PRO A 92 0.27 -19.89 -19.96
N ILE A 93 0.99 -19.52 -18.88
CA ILE A 93 0.45 -19.50 -17.52
C ILE A 93 -0.43 -18.27 -17.27
N ALA A 94 -0.26 -17.20 -18.04
CA ALA A 94 -0.97 -15.94 -17.82
C ALA A 94 -2.49 -16.07 -17.99
N GLU A 95 -2.96 -16.92 -18.92
CA GLU A 95 -4.39 -17.19 -19.08
C GLU A 95 -5.01 -17.83 -17.84
N ASN A 96 -4.28 -18.73 -17.18
CA ASN A 96 -4.75 -19.43 -15.98
C ASN A 96 -4.56 -18.62 -14.70
N LEU A 97 -3.62 -17.69 -14.71
CA LEU A 97 -3.26 -16.85 -13.57
C LEU A 97 -3.86 -15.44 -13.67
N SER A 98 -4.40 -15.11 -14.85
CA SER A 98 -4.58 -13.76 -15.34
C SER A 98 -5.41 -12.85 -14.46
N SER A 99 -6.45 -13.35 -13.86
CA SER A 99 -7.36 -12.46 -13.15
C SER A 99 -6.99 -12.17 -11.70
N GLY A 100 -6.06 -12.90 -11.14
CA GLY A 100 -5.67 -12.71 -9.74
C GLY A 100 -4.23 -12.26 -9.55
N LEU A 101 -3.38 -12.47 -10.54
CA LEU A 101 -1.96 -12.27 -10.38
C LEU A 101 -1.47 -10.86 -10.62
N LEU A 102 -2.23 -10.06 -11.34
CA LEU A 102 -1.64 -8.93 -12.01
C LEU A 102 -2.35 -7.63 -11.76
N LEU A 103 -3.19 -7.64 -10.78
CA LEU A 103 -3.80 -6.44 -10.25
C LEU A 103 -2.78 -5.71 -9.36
N ASP A 104 -1.85 -5.00 -9.96
CA ASP A 104 -0.87 -4.16 -9.26
C ASP A 104 -0.08 -4.91 -8.16
N ASN A 105 0.57 -6.02 -8.51
CA ASN A 105 1.27 -6.91 -7.60
C ASN A 105 0.34 -7.71 -6.67
N ASP A 106 -0.95 -7.73 -6.95
CA ASP A 106 -1.86 -8.60 -6.24
C ASP A 106 -1.57 -10.05 -6.60
N ILE A 107 -1.18 -10.81 -5.62
CA ILE A 107 -0.98 -12.24 -5.74
C ILE A 107 -2.18 -12.93 -5.09
N ILE A 108 -2.70 -13.96 -5.71
CA ILE A 108 -3.67 -14.82 -5.05
C ILE A 108 -2.99 -15.44 -3.84
N GLY A 109 -3.47 -15.11 -2.65
CA GLY A 109 -2.90 -15.60 -1.41
C GLY A 109 -2.93 -17.12 -1.29
N PRO A 110 -1.96 -17.70 -0.58
CA PRO A 110 -1.97 -19.12 -0.27
C PRO A 110 -3.28 -19.48 0.45
N GLY A 111 -3.92 -20.56 0.05
CA GLY A 111 -5.21 -20.97 0.57
C GLY A 111 -6.42 -20.46 -0.20
N GLN A 112 -6.24 -19.53 -1.12
CA GLN A 112 -7.32 -18.98 -1.94
C GLN A 112 -7.48 -19.65 -3.32
N PRO A 113 -6.38 -19.96 -4.04
CA PRO A 113 -6.45 -20.30 -5.46
C PRO A 113 -7.25 -21.59 -5.75
N TRP A 114 -7.32 -22.51 -4.83
CA TRP A 114 -8.04 -23.76 -5.01
C TRP A 114 -9.47 -23.75 -4.46
N THR A 115 -9.86 -22.72 -3.74
CA THR A 115 -11.19 -22.60 -3.14
C THR A 115 -12.13 -21.67 -3.90
N ALA A 116 -11.58 -20.72 -4.62
CA ALA A 116 -12.36 -19.81 -5.43
C ALA A 116 -11.62 -19.45 -6.72
N PRO A 117 -12.29 -19.43 -7.86
CA PRO A 117 -11.68 -18.99 -9.10
C PRO A 117 -11.24 -17.52 -8.97
N PRO A 118 -10.21 -17.12 -9.72
CA PRO A 118 -9.83 -15.72 -9.79
C PRO A 118 -10.99 -14.86 -10.30
N PRO A 119 -11.23 -13.69 -9.73
CA PRO A 119 -12.26 -12.80 -10.21
C PRO A 119 -11.87 -12.18 -11.56
N LYS A 120 -12.84 -11.84 -12.36
CA LYS A 120 -12.60 -11.06 -13.57
C LYS A 120 -12.32 -9.59 -13.21
N VAL A 121 -11.49 -8.94 -14.00
CA VAL A 121 -11.11 -7.53 -13.79
C VAL A 121 -12.34 -6.64 -13.73
N GLU A 122 -13.26 -6.81 -14.67
CA GLU A 122 -14.50 -6.05 -14.72
C GLU A 122 -15.39 -6.24 -13.50
N ASP A 123 -15.40 -7.42 -12.89
CA ASP A 123 -16.19 -7.71 -11.69
C ASP A 123 -15.58 -7.04 -10.45
N VAL A 124 -14.24 -6.98 -10.37
CA VAL A 124 -13.52 -6.32 -9.27
C VAL A 124 -13.75 -4.82 -9.29
N PHE A 125 -13.62 -4.20 -10.47
CA PHE A 125 -13.68 -2.74 -10.60
C PHE A 125 -15.05 -2.21 -11.06
N CYS A 126 -16.11 -3.01 -10.99
CA CYS A 126 -17.47 -2.57 -11.35
C CYS A 126 -18.02 -1.50 -10.40
N ASN A 127 -17.64 -1.54 -9.13
CA ASN A 127 -17.99 -0.56 -8.13
C ASN A 127 -16.95 -0.52 -6.99
N LEU A 128 -17.03 0.52 -6.16
CA LEU A 128 -16.09 0.74 -5.08
C LEU A 128 -16.13 -0.36 -4.01
N GLU A 129 -17.31 -0.88 -3.68
CA GLU A 129 -17.45 -1.91 -2.66
C GLU A 129 -16.75 -3.21 -3.07
N ASN A 130 -16.96 -3.66 -4.30
CA ASN A 130 -16.29 -4.85 -4.83
C ASN A 130 -14.77 -4.65 -4.88
N THR A 131 -14.32 -3.47 -5.30
CA THR A 131 -12.89 -3.13 -5.32
C THR A 131 -12.27 -3.23 -3.94
N LEU A 132 -12.85 -2.56 -2.93
CA LEU A 132 -12.32 -2.57 -1.57
C LEU A 132 -12.35 -3.97 -0.95
N ASN A 133 -13.42 -4.73 -1.16
CA ASN A 133 -13.53 -6.11 -0.68
C ASN A 133 -12.46 -7.01 -1.30
N PHE A 134 -12.20 -6.85 -2.59
CA PHE A 134 -11.13 -7.58 -3.27
C PHE A 134 -9.76 -7.18 -2.72
N GLU A 135 -9.45 -5.88 -2.65
CA GLU A 135 -8.17 -5.38 -2.17
C GLU A 135 -7.85 -5.86 -0.74
N MET A 136 -8.84 -5.88 0.14
CA MET A 136 -8.68 -6.35 1.52
C MET A 136 -8.51 -7.87 1.62
N SER A 137 -9.27 -8.65 0.85
CA SER A 137 -9.36 -10.11 1.06
C SER A 137 -8.40 -10.92 0.20
N ARG A 138 -8.17 -10.49 -1.03
CA ARG A 138 -7.43 -11.25 -2.05
C ARG A 138 -6.46 -10.40 -2.87
N GLY A 139 -6.51 -9.08 -2.71
CA GLY A 139 -5.76 -8.15 -3.52
C GLY A 139 -4.57 -7.54 -2.79
N GLN A 140 -4.32 -6.30 -3.12
CA GLN A 140 -3.10 -5.57 -2.78
C GLN A 140 -2.76 -5.56 -1.29
N LEU A 141 -3.76 -5.41 -0.41
CA LEU A 141 -3.48 -5.37 1.02
C LEU A 141 -2.88 -6.68 1.51
N THR A 142 -3.60 -7.78 1.29
CA THR A 142 -3.24 -9.10 1.84
C THR A 142 -1.99 -9.67 1.18
N ASN A 143 -1.93 -9.61 -0.14
CA ASN A 143 -0.90 -10.32 -0.90
C ASN A 143 0.35 -9.50 -1.18
N PHE A 144 0.29 -8.19 -1.00
CA PHE A 144 1.43 -7.30 -1.26
C PHE A 144 1.78 -6.46 -0.03
N GLN A 145 0.92 -5.54 0.40
CA GLN A 145 1.27 -4.55 1.42
C GLN A 145 1.64 -5.16 2.77
N LEU A 146 0.83 -6.10 3.27
CA LEU A 146 1.10 -6.75 4.55
C LEU A 146 2.30 -7.67 4.48
N ARG A 147 2.42 -8.46 3.42
CA ARG A 147 3.58 -9.32 3.17
C ARG A 147 4.87 -8.51 3.17
N LEU A 148 4.87 -7.39 2.47
CA LEU A 148 6.03 -6.54 2.34
C LEU A 148 6.45 -5.92 3.67
N VAL A 149 5.50 -5.35 4.40
CA VAL A 149 5.78 -4.78 5.73
C VAL A 149 6.31 -5.85 6.67
N ASP A 150 5.67 -7.02 6.74
CA ASP A 150 6.06 -8.12 7.61
C ASP A 150 7.47 -8.62 7.28
N ARG A 151 7.75 -8.97 6.04
CA ARG A 151 9.04 -9.51 5.62
C ARG A 151 10.19 -8.55 5.85
N HIS A 152 10.02 -7.30 5.45
CA HIS A 152 11.07 -6.31 5.62
C HIS A 152 11.30 -5.92 7.09
N SER A 153 10.27 -5.85 7.91
CA SER A 153 10.42 -5.56 9.33
C SER A 153 11.02 -6.75 10.10
N MET A 154 10.53 -7.96 9.81
CA MET A 154 11.03 -9.18 10.45
C MET A 154 12.45 -9.53 10.04
N SER A 155 12.94 -9.11 8.88
CA SER A 155 14.35 -9.24 8.52
C SER A 155 15.30 -8.49 9.48
N HIS A 156 14.75 -7.54 10.23
CA HIS A 156 15.47 -6.80 11.29
C HIS A 156 14.97 -7.13 12.71
N GLY A 157 14.11 -8.14 12.87
CA GLY A 157 13.54 -8.53 14.17
C GLY A 157 12.61 -7.46 14.76
N LEU A 158 11.98 -6.66 13.93
CA LEU A 158 11.00 -5.63 14.32
C LEU A 158 9.59 -6.15 14.05
N GLU A 159 8.75 -6.26 15.08
CA GLU A 159 7.33 -6.56 14.94
C GLU A 159 6.57 -5.27 14.52
N VAL A 160 5.89 -5.29 13.39
CA VAL A 160 5.06 -4.15 12.97
C VAL A 160 3.59 -4.47 13.07
N ARG A 161 2.87 -3.65 13.84
CA ARG A 161 1.43 -3.76 14.06
C ARG A 161 0.66 -2.79 13.19
N VAL A 162 -0.54 -3.19 12.77
CA VAL A 162 -1.40 -2.47 11.82
C VAL A 162 -2.78 -2.17 12.45
N PRO A 163 -2.90 -1.09 13.24
CA PRO A 163 -4.12 -0.79 14.02
C PRO A 163 -5.39 -0.65 13.19
N PHE A 164 -5.29 -0.18 11.93
CA PHE A 164 -6.43 -0.10 11.02
C PHE A 164 -7.06 -1.46 10.72
N LEU A 165 -6.31 -2.54 10.85
CA LEU A 165 -6.80 -3.90 10.66
C LEU A 165 -7.26 -4.56 11.97
N SER A 166 -7.36 -3.82 13.05
CA SER A 166 -7.95 -4.35 14.29
C SER A 166 -9.40 -4.74 14.06
N ARG A 167 -9.84 -5.82 14.70
CA ARG A 167 -11.21 -6.33 14.58
C ARG A 167 -12.24 -5.23 14.83
N GLN A 168 -12.06 -4.44 15.89
CA GLN A 168 -12.97 -3.36 16.24
C GLN A 168 -13.06 -2.30 15.13
N HIS A 169 -11.93 -1.90 14.54
CA HIS A 169 -11.93 -0.94 13.45
C HIS A 169 -12.59 -1.49 12.19
N LEU A 170 -12.33 -2.75 11.84
CA LEU A 170 -12.96 -3.41 10.70
C LEU A 170 -14.48 -3.52 10.87
N GLU A 171 -14.95 -3.95 12.04
CA GLU A 171 -16.38 -4.05 12.36
C GLU A 171 -17.11 -2.71 12.29
N LEU A 172 -16.48 -1.63 12.74
CA LEU A 172 -17.03 -0.28 12.66
C LEU A 172 -17.01 0.24 11.22
N SER A 173 -15.87 0.08 10.55
CA SER A 173 -15.70 0.58 9.18
C SER A 173 -16.60 -0.14 8.18
N SER A 174 -16.87 -1.44 8.37
CA SER A 174 -17.78 -2.19 7.50
C SER A 174 -19.21 -1.61 7.46
N LYS A 175 -19.61 -0.91 8.51
CA LYS A 175 -20.94 -0.25 8.63
C LYS A 175 -20.98 1.13 8.00
N LEU A 176 -19.86 1.69 7.59
CA LEU A 176 -19.80 3.01 6.94
C LEU A 176 -20.42 2.95 5.54
N PRO A 177 -21.34 3.84 5.19
CA PRO A 177 -21.78 4.02 3.82
C PRO A 177 -20.59 4.33 2.89
N MET A 178 -20.65 3.90 1.64
CA MET A 178 -19.58 4.15 0.68
C MET A 178 -19.27 5.64 0.49
N ASP A 179 -20.26 6.52 0.56
CA ASP A 179 -20.11 7.99 0.51
C ASP A 179 -19.21 8.55 1.62
N TRP A 180 -19.08 7.86 2.74
CA TRP A 180 -18.18 8.22 3.83
C TRP A 180 -16.76 7.73 3.63
N ARG A 181 -16.57 6.80 2.74
CA ARG A 181 -15.23 6.35 2.30
C ARG A 181 -14.74 7.22 1.15
N PHE A 182 -15.52 7.27 0.08
CA PHE A 182 -15.24 8.08 -1.10
C PHE A 182 -16.54 8.66 -1.68
N LYS A 183 -16.52 9.94 -2.02
CA LYS A 183 -17.59 10.63 -2.75
C LYS A 183 -16.98 11.54 -3.80
N GLN A 184 -17.47 11.47 -5.03
CA GLN A 184 -17.02 12.33 -6.12
C GLN A 184 -17.07 13.81 -5.73
N GLY A 185 -16.01 14.56 -6.01
CA GLY A 185 -15.89 15.96 -5.62
C GLY A 185 -15.46 16.21 -4.16
N HIS A 186 -15.24 15.16 -3.38
CA HIS A 186 -14.69 15.22 -2.03
C HIS A 186 -13.32 14.56 -1.96
N MET A 187 -12.60 14.83 -0.86
CA MET A 187 -11.34 14.14 -0.59
C MET A 187 -11.59 12.67 -0.24
N GLU A 188 -10.65 11.84 -0.58
CA GLU A 188 -10.59 10.43 -0.19
C GLU A 188 -10.54 10.25 1.34
N LYS A 189 -10.89 9.06 1.83
CA LYS A 189 -10.91 8.73 3.28
C LYS A 189 -11.78 9.66 4.11
N ARG A 190 -12.92 10.05 3.60
CA ARG A 190 -13.75 11.10 4.21
C ARG A 190 -13.99 10.85 5.71
N ALA A 191 -14.50 9.68 6.10
CA ALA A 191 -14.77 9.37 7.51
C ALA A 191 -13.53 9.49 8.39
N LEU A 192 -12.38 9.02 7.90
CA LEU A 192 -11.13 9.10 8.64
C LEU A 192 -10.65 10.55 8.81
N ARG A 193 -10.80 11.37 7.78
CA ARG A 193 -10.44 12.80 7.84
C ARG A 193 -11.37 13.59 8.77
N GLU A 194 -12.67 13.34 8.73
CA GLU A 194 -13.64 13.94 9.64
C GLU A 194 -13.32 13.57 11.10
N ALA A 195 -12.99 12.29 11.37
CA ALA A 195 -12.55 11.86 12.68
C ALA A 195 -11.22 12.52 13.10
N ALA A 196 -10.26 12.61 12.19
CA ALA A 196 -8.99 13.29 12.45
C ALA A 196 -9.14 14.78 12.73
N ALA A 197 -10.12 15.45 12.11
CA ALA A 197 -10.44 16.85 12.36
C ALA A 197 -10.94 17.13 13.78
N LEU A 198 -11.38 16.11 14.51
CA LEU A 198 -11.77 16.20 15.93
C LEU A 198 -10.58 16.03 16.89
N THR A 199 -9.40 15.80 16.37
CA THR A 199 -8.17 15.67 17.15
C THR A 199 -7.33 16.94 17.08
N ASN A 200 -6.17 16.92 17.74
CA ASN A 200 -5.22 18.04 17.71
C ASN A 200 -4.32 18.04 16.46
N LEU A 201 -4.64 17.24 15.43
CA LEU A 201 -3.88 17.27 14.19
C LEU A 201 -4.03 18.60 13.45
N PRO A 202 -2.96 19.18 12.90
CA PRO A 202 -3.02 20.40 12.10
C PRO A 202 -3.99 20.25 10.93
N ARG A 203 -4.80 21.27 10.68
CA ARG A 203 -5.83 21.24 9.61
C ARG A 203 -5.25 21.01 8.22
N ASN A 204 -4.10 21.57 7.92
CA ASN A 204 -3.39 21.34 6.65
C ASN A 204 -2.96 19.88 6.47
N ILE A 205 -2.69 19.15 7.55
CA ILE A 205 -2.41 17.71 7.51
C ILE A 205 -3.70 16.92 7.26
N VAL A 206 -4.77 17.24 7.99
CA VAL A 206 -6.08 16.59 7.82
C VAL A 206 -6.62 16.77 6.39
N SER A 207 -6.43 17.95 5.79
CA SER A 207 -6.92 18.30 4.45
C SER A 207 -5.90 18.06 3.32
N ARG A 208 -4.71 17.49 3.64
CA ARG A 208 -3.69 17.23 2.63
C ARG A 208 -4.13 16.13 1.66
N PRO A 209 -4.03 16.34 0.33
CA PRO A 209 -4.29 15.31 -0.65
C PRO A 209 -3.41 14.07 -0.46
N LYS A 210 -3.91 12.90 -0.87
CA LYS A 210 -3.13 11.65 -0.85
C LYS A 210 -1.89 11.80 -1.72
N LEU A 211 -0.75 11.51 -1.13
CA LEU A 211 0.52 11.35 -1.82
C LEU A 211 1.01 9.92 -1.58
N PRO A 212 1.16 9.09 -2.63
CA PRO A 212 1.68 7.73 -2.49
C PRO A 212 3.07 7.74 -1.86
N ALA A 213 3.34 6.79 -0.98
CA ALA A 213 4.60 6.73 -0.23
C ALA A 213 5.83 6.66 -1.16
N GLY A 214 5.80 5.83 -2.21
CA GLY A 214 6.89 5.74 -3.18
C GLY A 214 7.17 7.07 -3.87
N THR A 215 6.14 7.84 -4.23
CA THR A 215 6.30 9.18 -4.81
C THR A 215 6.80 10.19 -3.79
N ALA A 216 6.36 10.06 -2.54
CA ALA A 216 6.74 10.98 -1.47
C ALA A 216 8.18 10.79 -1.00
N THR A 217 8.68 9.55 -1.02
CA THR A 217 9.98 9.20 -0.43
C THR A 217 11.13 9.18 -1.43
N SER A 218 10.87 8.93 -2.72
CA SER A 218 11.94 8.71 -3.69
C SER A 218 11.58 9.06 -5.14
N PRO A 219 11.10 10.27 -5.46
CA PRO A 219 10.70 10.61 -6.82
C PRO A 219 11.88 10.58 -7.82
N GLY A 220 13.10 10.88 -7.38
CA GLY A 220 14.30 10.83 -8.21
C GLY A 220 14.95 9.46 -8.31
N LEU A 221 14.86 8.65 -7.26
CA LEU A 221 15.55 7.37 -7.15
C LEU A 221 15.08 6.36 -8.21
N ILE A 222 13.78 6.24 -8.44
CA ILE A 222 13.24 5.34 -9.46
C ILE A 222 13.75 5.71 -10.86
N ASN A 223 13.81 6.99 -11.17
CA ASN A 223 14.32 7.47 -12.45
C ASN A 223 15.83 7.22 -12.60
N SER A 224 16.60 7.40 -11.53
CA SER A 224 18.02 7.07 -11.48
C SER A 224 18.25 5.58 -11.76
N ILE A 225 17.52 4.71 -11.07
CA ILE A 225 17.56 3.26 -11.26
C ILE A 225 17.22 2.87 -12.71
N ILE A 226 16.15 3.40 -13.26
CA ILE A 226 15.73 3.13 -14.63
C ILE A 226 16.83 3.58 -15.63
N ASN A 227 17.48 4.69 -15.38
CA ASN A 227 18.53 5.19 -16.27
C ASN A 227 19.81 4.32 -16.22
N GLU A 228 20.18 3.82 -15.04
CA GLU A 228 21.31 2.90 -14.88
C GLU A 228 21.06 1.51 -15.49
N LEU A 229 19.79 1.07 -15.54
CA LEU A 229 19.40 -0.21 -16.12
C LEU A 229 19.16 -0.16 -17.65
N LYS A 230 19.21 1.01 -18.26
CA LYS A 230 19.14 1.11 -19.73
C LYS A 230 20.44 0.62 -20.33
N PRO A 231 20.38 -0.27 -21.35
CA PRO A 231 21.55 -0.76 -22.08
C PRO A 231 22.25 0.36 -22.83
#